data_7e281459ae37350975ae79a859b387b9
#
_entry.id   7e281459ae37350975ae79a859b387b9
#
_cell.length_a   1.000
_cell.length_b   1.000
_cell.length_c   1.000
_cell.angle_alpha   90.00
_cell.angle_beta   90.00
_cell.angle_gamma   90.00
#
_symmetry.space_group_name_H-M   'P 1'
#
loop_
_entity.id
_entity.type
_entity.pdbx_description
1 polymer ?
#
loop_
_entity_poly.entity_id
_entity_poly.type
_entity_poly.pdbx_seq_one_letter_code
_entity_poly.pdbx_strand_id
1 'polypeptide(L)'
;MNRANLQELGNLRERIPGVINIARIAIVLPLLVLHAFGSYTGGNLIGVSLPDVAFYIWVTLYFFLIMLSVFRPDWQWQSLDLPNASAVVDITMMMVLVYISGGTASGFGILVLPFVATSCLLSYGHYPMLYAGYTAMLFILNLFLDGSMRFDSFNWDAKSMANSLMLIGAGYLVAMLTSFAARYLEQAKEPVTLHARA
;
A
#
# COMPACT_ATOMS: atom_id res chain seq x y z
N MET A 1 4.77 -34.23 -3.69
CA MET A 1 3.85 -33.09 -3.81
C MET A 1 2.66 -33.56 -4.63
N ASN A 2 1.44 -33.52 -4.06
CA ASN A 2 0.26 -34.17 -4.67
C ASN A 2 -0.32 -33.25 -5.76
N ARG A 3 -0.87 -33.81 -6.86
CA ARG A 3 -1.44 -33.04 -7.97
C ARG A 3 -2.54 -32.06 -7.53
N ALA A 4 -3.31 -32.43 -6.49
CA ALA A 4 -4.32 -31.56 -5.90
C ALA A 4 -3.73 -30.26 -5.31
N ASN A 5 -2.58 -30.35 -4.64
CA ASN A 5 -1.91 -29.17 -4.06
C ASN A 5 -1.34 -28.23 -5.14
N LEU A 6 -0.94 -28.80 -6.29
CA LEU A 6 -0.46 -28.00 -7.44
C LEU A 6 -1.62 -27.26 -8.13
N GLN A 7 -2.80 -27.86 -8.20
CA GLN A 7 -4.00 -27.22 -8.73
C GLN A 7 -4.53 -26.14 -7.81
N GLU A 8 -4.52 -26.35 -6.49
CA GLU A 8 -4.91 -25.32 -5.51
C GLU A 8 -3.98 -24.10 -5.54
N LEU A 9 -2.66 -24.34 -5.64
CA LEU A 9 -1.67 -23.27 -5.80
C LEU A 9 -1.86 -22.50 -7.12
N GLY A 10 -2.20 -23.21 -8.22
CA GLY A 10 -2.53 -22.60 -9.50
C GLY A 10 -3.75 -21.68 -9.40
N ASN A 11 -4.84 -22.15 -8.78
CA ASN A 11 -6.07 -21.38 -8.58
C ASN A 11 -5.87 -20.14 -7.68
N LEU A 12 -5.05 -20.26 -6.64
CA LEU A 12 -4.69 -19.11 -5.79
C LEU A 12 -3.87 -18.09 -6.57
N ARG A 13 -2.93 -18.56 -7.39
CA ARG A 13 -2.08 -17.72 -8.22
C ARG A 13 -2.88 -16.86 -9.19
N GLU A 14 -3.97 -17.37 -9.74
CA GLU A 14 -4.84 -16.62 -10.65
C GLU A 14 -5.76 -15.63 -9.92
N ARG A 15 -6.17 -15.92 -8.68
CA ARG A 15 -7.14 -15.10 -7.93
C ARG A 15 -6.53 -13.89 -7.23
N ILE A 16 -5.31 -13.99 -6.72
CA ILE A 16 -4.68 -12.93 -5.92
C ILE A 16 -4.50 -11.62 -6.71
N PRO A 17 -4.03 -11.62 -7.97
CA PRO A 17 -3.93 -10.39 -8.76
C PRO A 17 -5.26 -9.67 -8.93
N GLY A 18 -6.35 -10.42 -9.11
CA GLY A 18 -7.70 -9.86 -9.21
C GLY A 18 -8.13 -9.14 -7.93
N VAL A 19 -7.88 -9.73 -6.77
CA VAL A 19 -8.21 -9.14 -5.47
C VAL A 19 -7.43 -7.84 -5.23
N ILE A 20 -6.14 -7.82 -5.56
CA ILE A 20 -5.30 -6.62 -5.44
C ILE A 20 -5.83 -5.50 -6.34
N ASN A 21 -6.18 -5.80 -7.58
CA ASN A 21 -6.71 -4.81 -8.52
C ASN A 21 -8.08 -4.28 -8.07
N ILE A 22 -8.95 -5.12 -7.52
CA ILE A 22 -10.22 -4.70 -6.92
C ILE A 22 -9.96 -3.74 -5.75
N ALA A 23 -9.01 -4.05 -4.88
CA ALA A 23 -8.65 -3.18 -3.76
C ALA A 23 -8.12 -1.81 -4.22
N ARG A 24 -7.30 -1.78 -5.28
CA ARG A 24 -6.82 -0.53 -5.90
C ARG A 24 -7.97 0.32 -6.42
N ILE A 25 -8.89 -0.28 -7.17
CA ILE A 25 -10.07 0.40 -7.72
C ILE A 25 -10.96 0.90 -6.58
N ALA A 26 -11.18 0.09 -5.55
CA ALA A 26 -11.99 0.44 -4.38
C ALA A 26 -11.46 1.65 -3.60
N ILE A 27 -10.17 1.99 -3.72
CA ILE A 27 -9.59 3.18 -3.11
C ILE A 27 -9.62 4.36 -4.08
N VAL A 28 -9.23 4.17 -5.34
CA VAL A 28 -9.12 5.25 -6.31
C VAL A 28 -10.49 5.81 -6.71
N LEU A 29 -11.49 4.96 -6.89
CA LEU A 29 -12.81 5.38 -7.37
C LEU A 29 -13.53 6.30 -6.37
N PRO A 30 -13.61 6.01 -5.06
CA PRO A 30 -14.15 6.95 -4.08
C PRO A 30 -13.39 8.27 -4.02
N LEU A 31 -12.06 8.24 -4.10
CA LEU A 31 -11.24 9.46 -4.11
C LEU A 31 -11.56 10.33 -5.33
N LEU A 32 -11.70 9.72 -6.51
CA LEU A 32 -12.07 10.42 -7.74
C LEU A 32 -13.46 11.04 -7.62
N VAL A 33 -14.44 10.29 -7.11
CA VAL A 33 -15.81 10.76 -6.90
C VAL A 33 -15.84 11.93 -5.90
N LEU A 34 -15.15 11.79 -4.77
CA LEU A 34 -15.08 12.83 -3.75
C LEU A 34 -14.40 14.11 -4.27
N HIS A 35 -13.33 13.97 -5.06
CA HIS A 35 -12.66 15.10 -5.68
C HIS A 35 -13.56 15.81 -6.71
N ALA A 36 -14.21 15.05 -7.60
CA ALA A 36 -15.14 15.58 -8.59
C ALA A 36 -16.35 16.30 -7.94
N PHE A 37 -16.89 15.74 -6.86
CA PHE A 37 -17.99 16.36 -6.11
C PHE A 37 -17.52 17.63 -5.38
N GLY A 38 -16.33 17.63 -4.79
CA GLY A 38 -15.73 18.79 -4.17
C GLY A 38 -15.56 19.94 -5.16
N SER A 39 -15.02 19.66 -6.34
CA SER A 39 -14.87 20.64 -7.42
C SER A 39 -16.22 21.19 -7.90
N TYR A 40 -17.25 20.35 -7.98
CA TYR A 40 -18.61 20.77 -8.41
C TYR A 40 -19.33 21.65 -7.37
N THR A 41 -19.19 21.35 -6.08
CA THR A 41 -19.85 22.09 -4.98
C THR A 41 -19.10 23.34 -4.55
N GLY A 42 -17.92 23.62 -5.12
CA GLY A 42 -17.05 24.74 -4.73
C GLY A 42 -16.51 24.62 -3.30
N GLY A 43 -16.63 23.43 -2.70
CA GLY A 43 -16.18 23.14 -1.35
C GLY A 43 -15.15 22.00 -1.34
N ASN A 44 -14.14 22.12 -0.51
CA ASN A 44 -13.20 21.03 -0.24
C ASN A 44 -13.88 20.02 0.69
N LEU A 45 -14.60 19.04 0.12
CA LEU A 45 -15.29 18.00 0.88
C LEU A 45 -14.33 17.17 1.78
N ILE A 46 -13.07 17.12 1.40
CA ILE A 46 -12.03 16.37 2.12
C ILE A 46 -11.22 17.30 3.07
N GLY A 47 -11.53 18.61 3.10
CA GLY A 47 -10.76 19.58 3.90
C GLY A 47 -9.32 19.82 3.44
N VAL A 48 -8.95 19.28 2.26
CA VAL A 48 -7.62 19.34 1.67
C VAL A 48 -7.74 19.89 0.26
N SER A 49 -6.99 20.96 -0.03
CA SER A 49 -6.88 21.54 -1.37
C SER A 49 -5.94 20.69 -2.22
N LEU A 50 -6.46 19.66 -2.89
CA LEU A 50 -5.70 18.92 -3.89
C LEU A 50 -5.56 19.79 -5.14
N PRO A 51 -4.34 20.01 -5.67
CA PRO A 51 -4.17 20.63 -6.97
C PRO A 51 -4.80 19.76 -8.04
N ASP A 52 -5.84 20.24 -8.73
CA ASP A 52 -6.61 19.46 -9.70
C ASP A 52 -5.73 18.75 -10.73
N VAL A 53 -4.77 19.47 -11.32
CA VAL A 53 -3.87 18.91 -12.33
C VAL A 53 -3.02 17.77 -11.78
N ALA A 54 -2.42 17.94 -10.60
CA ALA A 54 -1.57 16.93 -9.99
C ALA A 54 -2.37 15.69 -9.60
N PHE A 55 -3.60 15.87 -9.10
CA PHE A 55 -4.49 14.77 -8.77
C PHE A 55 -4.90 13.96 -10.00
N TYR A 56 -5.31 14.62 -11.09
CA TYR A 56 -5.69 13.92 -12.33
C TYR A 56 -4.51 13.21 -12.99
N ILE A 57 -3.30 13.79 -12.94
CA ILE A 57 -2.07 13.10 -13.40
C ILE A 57 -1.84 11.84 -12.56
N TRP A 58 -1.95 11.95 -11.24
CA TRP A 58 -1.78 10.82 -10.32
C TRP A 58 -2.81 9.70 -10.61
N VAL A 59 -4.10 10.05 -10.74
CA VAL A 59 -5.17 9.10 -11.08
C VAL A 59 -4.88 8.39 -12.40
N THR A 60 -4.48 9.14 -13.42
CA THR A 60 -4.17 8.60 -14.76
C THR A 60 -3.00 7.62 -14.70
N LEU A 61 -1.90 7.99 -14.02
CA LEU A 61 -0.75 7.12 -13.84
C LEU A 61 -1.12 5.86 -13.06
N TYR A 62 -1.88 6.00 -11.98
CA TYR A 62 -2.27 4.85 -11.18
C TYR A 62 -3.23 3.92 -11.92
N PHE A 63 -4.15 4.47 -12.71
CA PHE A 63 -5.02 3.68 -13.58
C PHE A 63 -4.22 2.94 -14.66
N PHE A 64 -3.20 3.58 -15.23
CA PHE A 64 -2.28 2.94 -16.16
C PHE A 64 -1.53 1.75 -15.50
N LEU A 65 -1.09 1.91 -14.25
CA LEU A 65 -0.48 0.82 -13.48
C LEU A 65 -1.44 -0.34 -13.22
N ILE A 66 -2.73 -0.05 -12.93
CA ILE A 66 -3.76 -1.08 -12.80
C ILE A 66 -3.93 -1.85 -14.12
N MET A 67 -4.00 -1.14 -15.25
CA MET A 67 -4.08 -1.76 -16.57
C MET A 67 -2.84 -2.63 -16.86
N LEU A 68 -1.64 -2.11 -16.59
CA LEU A 68 -0.40 -2.87 -16.75
C LEU A 68 -0.40 -4.15 -15.91
N SER A 69 -0.92 -4.08 -14.69
CA SER A 69 -1.07 -5.20 -13.78
C SER A 69 -2.03 -6.27 -14.29
N VAL A 70 -3.08 -5.89 -15.03
CA VAL A 70 -4.01 -6.83 -15.68
C VAL A 70 -3.32 -7.56 -16.85
N PHE A 71 -2.54 -6.83 -17.66
CA PHE A 71 -1.84 -7.41 -18.82
C PHE A 71 -0.59 -8.20 -18.46
N ARG A 72 0.05 -7.87 -17.34
CA ARG A 72 1.29 -8.50 -16.86
C ARG A 72 1.13 -8.96 -15.40
N PRO A 73 0.33 -10.00 -15.11
CA PRO A 73 0.12 -10.48 -13.74
C PRO A 73 1.41 -10.98 -13.09
N ASP A 74 2.41 -11.41 -13.87
CA ASP A 74 3.67 -11.95 -13.36
C ASP A 74 4.48 -10.95 -12.51
N TRP A 75 4.35 -9.65 -12.74
CA TRP A 75 5.07 -8.65 -11.95
C TRP A 75 4.50 -8.48 -10.53
N GLN A 76 3.30 -8.99 -10.27
CA GLN A 76 2.68 -8.98 -8.94
C GLN A 76 3.20 -10.11 -8.04
N TRP A 77 3.96 -11.04 -8.64
CA TRP A 77 4.50 -12.16 -7.89
C TRP A 77 5.90 -11.87 -7.39
N GLN A 78 6.10 -12.20 -6.13
CA GLN A 78 7.41 -12.22 -5.54
C GLN A 78 8.19 -13.42 -6.09
N SER A 79 9.36 -13.19 -6.67
CA SER A 79 10.36 -14.25 -6.81
C SER A 79 11.00 -14.49 -5.43
N LEU A 80 11.59 -15.67 -5.22
CA LEU A 80 12.22 -16.04 -3.93
C LEU A 80 13.28 -15.04 -3.47
N ASP A 81 13.89 -14.31 -4.42
CA ASP A 81 15.03 -13.43 -4.17
C ASP A 81 14.72 -11.93 -4.32
N LEU A 82 13.51 -11.56 -4.75
CA LEU A 82 13.17 -10.16 -5.01
C LEU A 82 11.84 -9.76 -4.35
N PRO A 83 11.76 -8.53 -3.78
CA PRO A 83 10.50 -8.01 -3.27
C PRO A 83 9.48 -7.87 -4.39
N ASN A 84 8.20 -7.96 -4.05
CA ASN A 84 7.12 -7.75 -5.00
C ASN A 84 7.15 -6.31 -5.53
N ALA A 85 7.50 -6.13 -6.79
CA ALA A 85 7.62 -4.82 -7.42
C ALA A 85 6.28 -4.06 -7.40
N SER A 86 5.17 -4.76 -7.56
CA SER A 86 3.83 -4.17 -7.49
C SER A 86 3.55 -3.54 -6.13
N ALA A 87 3.95 -4.19 -5.03
CA ALA A 87 3.78 -3.68 -3.68
C ALA A 87 4.59 -2.39 -3.45
N VAL A 88 5.83 -2.36 -3.92
CA VAL A 88 6.69 -1.16 -3.84
C VAL A 88 6.08 -0.01 -4.61
N VAL A 89 5.58 -0.27 -5.83
CA VAL A 89 4.93 0.75 -6.65
C VAL A 89 3.65 1.25 -6.00
N ASP A 90 2.80 0.38 -5.45
CA ASP A 90 1.57 0.78 -4.78
C ASP A 90 1.84 1.69 -3.58
N ILE A 91 2.80 1.31 -2.72
CA ILE A 91 3.21 2.12 -1.57
C ILE A 91 3.73 3.49 -2.04
N THR A 92 4.57 3.49 -3.09
CA THR A 92 5.10 4.74 -3.65
C THR A 92 4.00 5.64 -4.20
N MET A 93 3.06 5.10 -4.96
CA MET A 93 1.95 5.86 -5.53
C MET A 93 1.04 6.45 -4.45
N MET A 94 0.78 5.71 -3.37
CA MET A 94 0.04 6.24 -2.23
C MET A 94 0.81 7.35 -1.51
N MET A 95 2.13 7.24 -1.40
CA MET A 95 2.96 8.29 -0.81
C MET A 95 3.02 9.56 -1.69
N VAL A 96 3.00 9.41 -3.02
CA VAL A 96 2.84 10.56 -3.92
C VAL A 96 1.49 11.24 -3.70
N LEU A 97 0.40 10.47 -3.52
CA LEU A 97 -0.90 11.04 -3.16
C LEU A 97 -0.84 11.83 -1.84
N VAL A 98 -0.21 11.27 -0.81
CA VAL A 98 0.00 11.97 0.47
C VAL A 98 0.72 13.28 0.27
N TYR A 99 1.79 13.30 -0.54
CA TYR A 99 2.58 14.50 -0.83
C TYR A 99 1.74 15.58 -1.53
N ILE A 100 1.03 15.24 -2.62
CA ILE A 100 0.23 16.23 -3.36
C ILE A 100 -1.00 16.71 -2.59
N SER A 101 -1.47 15.92 -1.61
CA SER A 101 -2.60 16.31 -0.74
C SER A 101 -2.21 17.21 0.44
N GLY A 102 -0.96 17.62 0.53
CA GLY A 102 -0.48 18.50 1.59
C GLY A 102 0.30 17.80 2.69
N GLY A 103 0.95 16.70 2.34
CA GLY A 103 1.80 15.95 3.25
C GLY A 103 1.03 15.11 4.27
N THR A 104 1.73 14.67 5.30
CA THR A 104 1.15 13.80 6.35
C THR A 104 0.11 14.50 7.23
N ALA A 105 0.07 15.84 7.24
CA ALA A 105 -0.95 16.62 7.94
C ALA A 105 -2.36 16.45 7.33
N SER A 106 -2.46 16.06 6.06
CA SER A 106 -3.73 15.85 5.35
C SER A 106 -4.57 14.67 5.85
N GLY A 107 -3.94 13.72 6.57
CA GLY A 107 -4.59 12.49 7.02
C GLY A 107 -4.61 11.37 5.97
N PHE A 108 -4.28 11.63 4.69
CA PHE A 108 -4.24 10.60 3.65
C PHE A 108 -3.18 9.52 3.87
N GLY A 109 -2.19 9.77 4.74
CA GLY A 109 -1.18 8.78 5.11
C GLY A 109 -1.75 7.44 5.60
N ILE A 110 -2.96 7.45 6.18
CA ILE A 110 -3.63 6.22 6.62
C ILE A 110 -3.94 5.25 5.48
N LEU A 111 -4.12 5.77 4.25
CA LEU A 111 -4.38 4.95 3.06
C LEU A 111 -3.18 4.09 2.64
N VAL A 112 -1.99 4.40 3.13
CA VAL A 112 -0.79 3.59 2.87
C VAL A 112 -0.84 2.26 3.64
N LEU A 113 -1.45 2.24 4.84
CA LEU A 113 -1.46 1.07 5.72
C LEU A 113 -2.10 -0.19 5.12
N PRO A 114 -3.25 -0.14 4.41
CA PRO A 114 -3.82 -1.30 3.73
C PRO A 114 -2.87 -1.90 2.69
N PHE A 115 -2.11 -1.08 1.96
CA PHE A 115 -1.13 -1.57 0.98
C PHE A 115 0.07 -2.23 1.66
N VAL A 116 0.55 -1.66 2.77
CA VAL A 116 1.59 -2.30 3.60
C VAL A 116 1.09 -3.64 4.13
N ALA A 117 -0.14 -3.69 4.68
CA ALA A 117 -0.73 -4.92 5.19
C ALA A 117 -0.83 -6.00 4.11
N THR A 118 -1.37 -5.65 2.94
CA THR A 118 -1.50 -6.56 1.81
C THR A 118 -0.14 -7.06 1.32
N SER A 119 0.84 -6.17 1.22
CA SER A 119 2.21 -6.51 0.84
C SER A 119 2.86 -7.47 1.83
N CYS A 120 2.64 -7.25 3.13
CA CYS A 120 3.15 -8.11 4.19
C CYS A 120 2.50 -9.50 4.18
N LEU A 121 1.17 -9.57 3.93
CA LEU A 121 0.43 -10.85 3.85
C LEU A 121 0.85 -11.70 2.64
N LEU A 122 1.20 -11.05 1.53
CA LEU A 122 1.61 -11.73 0.30
C LEU A 122 3.09 -12.07 0.25
N SER A 123 3.86 -11.66 1.26
CA SER A 123 5.31 -11.79 1.28
C SER A 123 5.78 -12.82 2.29
N TYR A 124 6.91 -13.46 2.00
CA TYR A 124 7.51 -14.48 2.83
C TYR A 124 8.77 -13.97 3.54
N GLY A 125 9.13 -14.61 4.65
CA GLY A 125 10.40 -14.39 5.33
C GLY A 125 10.56 -13.01 5.96
N HIS A 126 11.56 -12.25 5.53
CA HIS A 126 11.92 -10.93 6.08
C HIS A 126 11.33 -9.74 5.29
N TYR A 127 10.69 -9.98 4.16
CA TYR A 127 10.13 -8.93 3.30
C TYR A 127 9.07 -8.05 3.97
N PRO A 128 8.20 -8.54 4.89
CA PRO A 128 7.30 -7.67 5.62
C PRO A 128 7.99 -6.50 6.32
N MET A 129 9.14 -6.75 6.96
CA MET A 129 9.93 -5.71 7.61
C MET A 129 10.57 -4.74 6.60
N LEU A 130 10.93 -5.22 5.40
CA LEU A 130 11.42 -4.37 4.32
C LEU A 130 10.36 -3.39 3.83
N TYR A 131 9.10 -3.84 3.65
CA TYR A 131 8.00 -2.95 3.24
C TYR A 131 7.69 -1.91 4.31
N ALA A 132 7.70 -2.29 5.59
CA ALA A 132 7.54 -1.34 6.69
C ALA A 132 8.69 -0.32 6.72
N GLY A 133 9.94 -0.77 6.59
CA GLY A 133 11.11 0.11 6.53
C GLY A 133 11.09 1.04 5.32
N TYR A 134 10.72 0.53 4.15
CA TYR A 134 10.54 1.33 2.94
C TYR A 134 9.47 2.41 3.12
N THR A 135 8.32 2.03 3.67
CA THR A 135 7.23 2.97 3.97
C THR A 135 7.66 4.04 4.97
N ALA A 136 8.40 3.66 6.02
CA ALA A 136 8.95 4.60 6.99
C ALA A 136 9.92 5.60 6.33
N MET A 137 10.81 5.12 5.46
CA MET A 137 11.71 5.98 4.68
C MET A 137 10.94 6.98 3.82
N LEU A 138 9.87 6.55 3.16
CA LEU A 138 9.04 7.43 2.35
C LEU A 138 8.28 8.47 3.20
N PHE A 139 7.80 8.12 4.39
CA PHE A 139 7.20 9.09 5.31
C PHE A 139 8.21 10.14 5.77
N ILE A 140 9.43 9.73 6.10
CA ILE A 140 10.51 10.65 6.46
C ILE A 140 10.87 11.56 5.27
N LEU A 141 10.97 10.99 4.07
CA LEU A 141 11.23 11.76 2.85
C LEU A 141 10.11 12.78 2.58
N ASN A 142 8.86 12.36 2.74
CA ASN A 142 7.69 13.23 2.57
C ASN A 142 7.71 14.40 3.55
N LEU A 143 8.02 14.12 4.83
CA LEU A 143 8.17 15.13 5.86
C LEU A 143 9.29 16.13 5.52
N PHE A 144 10.41 15.62 5.01
CA PHE A 144 11.55 16.47 4.62
C PHE A 144 11.23 17.36 3.42
N LEU A 145 10.57 16.82 2.39
CA LEU A 145 10.15 17.56 1.21
C LEU A 145 9.11 18.64 1.56
N ASP A 146 8.14 18.32 2.42
CA ASP A 146 7.12 19.27 2.87
C ASP A 146 7.78 20.44 3.65
N GLY A 147 8.72 20.13 4.55
CA GLY A 147 9.47 21.15 5.31
C GLY A 147 10.38 22.02 4.43
N SER A 148 11.00 21.45 3.39
CA SER A 148 11.96 22.19 2.53
C SER A 148 11.29 23.04 1.44
N MET A 149 10.13 22.61 0.94
CA MET A 149 9.46 23.28 -0.20
C MET A 149 8.47 24.36 0.20
N ARG A 150 7.91 24.30 1.42
CA ARG A 150 6.86 25.23 1.86
C ARG A 150 7.35 26.40 2.67
N PHE A 151 8.56 26.35 3.21
CA PHE A 151 9.05 27.38 4.13
C PHE A 151 10.43 27.86 3.73
N ASP A 152 10.59 29.18 3.61
CA ASP A 152 11.90 29.87 3.47
C ASP A 152 12.83 29.61 4.67
N SER A 153 12.27 29.19 5.79
CA SER A 153 13.00 28.71 6.97
C SER A 153 12.53 27.28 7.26
N PHE A 154 13.48 26.35 7.38
CA PHE A 154 13.25 24.95 7.72
C PHE A 154 12.51 24.85 9.07
N ASN A 155 11.18 24.85 9.01
CA ASN A 155 10.33 24.81 10.18
C ASN A 155 9.44 23.56 10.10
N TRP A 156 9.68 22.62 10.99
CA TRP A 156 8.94 21.37 11.05
C TRP A 156 7.58 21.62 11.69
N ASP A 157 6.51 21.36 10.94
CA ASP A 157 5.19 21.37 11.54
C ASP A 157 5.04 20.19 12.52
N ALA A 158 4.81 20.50 13.78
CA ALA A 158 4.69 19.51 14.85
C ALA A 158 3.58 18.49 14.57
N LYS A 159 2.50 18.89 13.90
CA LYS A 159 1.40 17.99 13.51
C LYS A 159 1.84 17.00 12.44
N SER A 160 2.53 17.45 11.40
CA SER A 160 3.07 16.58 10.34
C SER A 160 4.08 15.60 10.89
N MET A 161 4.94 16.05 11.81
CA MET A 161 5.91 15.19 12.47
C MET A 161 5.24 14.11 13.33
N ALA A 162 4.26 14.50 14.17
CA ALA A 162 3.53 13.56 15.00
C ALA A 162 2.77 12.53 14.17
N ASN A 163 2.06 12.95 13.12
CA ASN A 163 1.35 12.08 12.21
C ASN A 163 2.29 11.09 11.50
N SER A 164 3.46 11.56 11.02
CA SER A 164 4.45 10.69 10.37
C SER A 164 4.98 9.64 11.32
N LEU A 165 5.32 10.00 12.56
CA LEU A 165 5.77 9.05 13.57
C LEU A 165 4.71 8.01 13.93
N MET A 166 3.44 8.44 14.08
CA MET A 166 2.33 7.53 14.33
C MET A 166 2.11 6.56 13.17
N LEU A 167 2.17 7.03 11.93
CA LEU A 167 2.00 6.21 10.73
C LEU A 167 3.16 5.22 10.52
N ILE A 168 4.39 5.64 10.82
CA ILE A 168 5.56 4.75 10.83
C ILE A 168 5.36 3.65 11.87
N GLY A 169 5.01 4.01 13.10
CA GLY A 169 4.72 3.06 14.17
C GLY A 169 3.59 2.08 13.80
N ALA A 170 2.49 2.59 13.23
CA ALA A 170 1.38 1.78 12.75
C ALA A 170 1.81 0.84 11.62
N GLY A 171 2.65 1.29 10.68
CA GLY A 171 3.18 0.46 9.59
C GLY A 171 4.01 -0.72 10.10
N TYR A 172 4.90 -0.50 11.07
CA TYR A 172 5.67 -1.57 11.71
C TYR A 172 4.77 -2.52 12.51
N LEU A 173 3.77 -2.00 13.24
CA LEU A 173 2.83 -2.81 13.97
C LEU A 173 2.00 -3.70 13.03
N VAL A 174 1.52 -3.17 11.92
CA VAL A 174 0.83 -3.93 10.87
C VAL A 174 1.74 -5.01 10.30
N ALA A 175 2.99 -4.70 9.95
CA ALA A 175 3.95 -5.66 9.43
C ALA A 175 4.24 -6.79 10.44
N MET A 176 4.35 -6.46 11.71
CA MET A 176 4.55 -7.43 12.78
C MET A 176 3.35 -8.35 12.96
N LEU A 177 2.14 -7.78 13.06
CA LEU A 177 0.90 -8.54 13.24
C LEU A 177 0.63 -9.47 12.05
N THR A 178 0.80 -8.98 10.82
CA THR A 178 0.60 -9.79 9.61
C THR A 178 1.64 -10.91 9.50
N SER A 179 2.89 -10.66 9.89
CA SER A 179 3.94 -11.68 9.94
C SER A 179 3.64 -12.76 10.99
N PHE A 180 3.12 -12.37 12.15
CA PHE A 180 2.66 -13.31 13.17
C PHE A 180 1.49 -14.15 12.68
N ALA A 181 0.48 -13.53 12.09
CA ALA A 181 -0.69 -14.22 11.56
C ALA A 181 -0.30 -15.23 10.46
N ALA A 182 0.61 -14.88 9.55
CA ALA A 182 1.09 -15.77 8.52
C ALA A 182 1.79 -17.00 9.11
N ARG A 183 2.69 -16.82 10.08
CA ARG A 183 3.38 -17.92 10.78
C ARG A 183 2.42 -18.83 11.53
N TYR A 184 1.44 -18.23 12.20
CA TYR A 184 0.43 -19.00 12.94
C TYR A 184 -0.42 -19.88 12.01
N LEU A 185 -0.80 -19.35 10.85
CA LEU A 185 -1.53 -20.10 9.84
C LEU A 185 -0.70 -21.25 9.23
N GLU A 186 0.60 -21.06 9.05
CA GLU A 186 1.51 -22.12 8.58
C GLU A 186 1.60 -23.25 9.62
N GLN A 187 1.77 -22.92 10.88
CA GLN A 187 1.83 -23.90 11.97
C GLN A 187 0.52 -24.68 12.14
N ALA A 188 -0.62 -24.01 11.94
CA ALA A 188 -1.93 -24.67 12.04
C ALA A 188 -2.20 -25.67 10.89
N LYS A 189 -1.50 -25.55 9.76
CA LYS A 189 -1.64 -26.49 8.61
C LYS A 189 -0.82 -27.77 8.77
N GLU A 190 0.29 -27.76 9.53
CA GLU A 190 1.16 -28.93 9.70
C GLU A 190 0.48 -30.16 10.34
N PRO A 191 -0.32 -30.07 11.40
CA PRO A 191 -0.92 -31.27 12.03
C PRO A 191 -1.95 -31.96 11.15
N VAL A 192 -2.65 -31.23 10.26
CA VAL A 192 -3.68 -31.83 9.37
C VAL A 192 -3.04 -32.75 8.33
N THR A 193 -1.82 -32.44 7.87
CA THR A 193 -1.14 -33.24 6.85
C THR A 193 -0.53 -34.53 7.42
N LEU A 194 -0.22 -34.58 8.71
CA LEU A 194 0.30 -35.78 9.38
C LEU A 194 -0.81 -36.81 9.64
N HIS A 195 -2.03 -36.36 9.96
CA HIS A 195 -3.16 -37.27 10.20
C HIS A 195 -3.74 -37.85 8.88
N ALA A 196 -3.52 -37.18 7.75
CA ALA A 196 -3.95 -37.69 6.44
C ALA A 196 -2.99 -38.73 5.83
N ARG A 197 -1.84 -39.00 6.49
CA ARG A 197 -0.82 -39.98 6.06
C ARG A 197 -0.75 -41.22 6.94
N ALA A 198 -1.49 -41.27 8.02
CA ALA A 198 -1.67 -42.44 8.89
C ALA A 198 -2.96 -43.21 8.51
#